data_82185d91de93aec03e9ab1b31b37c8b5
#
_entry.id   82185d91de93aec03e9ab1b31b37c8b5
#
_cell.length_a   1.000
_cell.length_b   1.000
_cell.length_c   1.000
_cell.angle_alpha   90.00
_cell.angle_beta   90.00
_cell.angle_gamma   90.00
#
_symmetry.space_group_name_H-M   'P 1'
#
loop_
_entity.id
_entity.type
_entity.pdbx_description
1 polymer ?
#
loop_
_entity_poly.entity_id
_entity_poly.type
_entity_poly.pdbx_seq_one_letter_code
_entity_poly.pdbx_strand_id
1 'polypeptide(L)'
;MSRARSWLCLLATAAIVLAAAPARAQNFEVAPFGGVRFGGGFFEASSGRPIDTDAAPAVGVTVDIPWTPGLQIEAAFSHQAATLFVPGQPFGPASRVHFTVDHWQGGGLQEYGNGRARPFLTGVLGLTRYSAGADSEFRLTAGGGGGIKLFPVDRIGFRLDGRVFATLIDASGRALACVDQTCLVALHVNVVWQAEFTAGLVVRIR
;
A
#
# COMPACT_ATOMS: atom_id res chain seq x y z
N MET A 1 -21.16 -2.46 -32.73
CA MET A 1 -20.94 -3.89 -32.39
C MET A 1 -19.46 -4.33 -32.44
N SER A 2 -18.52 -3.53 -32.94
CA SER A 2 -17.09 -3.95 -33.09
C SER A 2 -16.23 -3.82 -31.82
N ARG A 3 -16.47 -2.82 -30.99
CA ARG A 3 -15.65 -2.56 -29.77
C ARG A 3 -15.77 -3.64 -28.69
N ALA A 4 -16.96 -4.24 -28.51
CA ALA A 4 -17.15 -5.31 -27.51
C ALA A 4 -16.36 -6.59 -27.85
N ARG A 5 -16.19 -6.90 -29.13
CA ARG A 5 -15.39 -8.05 -29.58
C ARG A 5 -13.90 -7.89 -29.29
N SER A 6 -13.37 -6.68 -29.41
CA SER A 6 -11.96 -6.40 -29.14
C SER A 6 -11.63 -6.55 -27.65
N TRP A 7 -12.51 -6.17 -26.75
CA TRP A 7 -12.32 -6.34 -25.30
C TRP A 7 -12.37 -7.81 -24.87
N LEU A 8 -13.25 -8.60 -25.49
CA LEU A 8 -13.32 -10.05 -25.25
C LEU A 8 -12.05 -10.78 -25.70
N CYS A 9 -11.47 -10.39 -26.84
CA CYS A 9 -10.19 -10.94 -27.28
C CYS A 9 -9.02 -10.57 -26.36
N LEU A 10 -8.98 -9.33 -25.86
CA LEU A 10 -7.95 -8.91 -24.91
C LEU A 10 -8.06 -9.62 -23.56
N LEU A 11 -9.26 -9.83 -23.05
CA LEU A 11 -9.49 -10.60 -21.82
C LEU A 11 -9.16 -12.08 -22.00
N ALA A 12 -9.48 -12.66 -23.17
CA ALA A 12 -9.14 -14.05 -23.48
C ALA A 12 -7.62 -14.26 -23.62
N THR A 13 -6.90 -13.33 -24.26
CA THR A 13 -5.43 -13.41 -24.35
C THR A 13 -4.76 -13.22 -23.00
N ALA A 14 -5.24 -12.33 -22.16
CA ALA A 14 -4.74 -12.16 -20.79
C ALA A 14 -4.94 -13.43 -19.94
N ALA A 15 -6.11 -14.07 -20.07
CA ALA A 15 -6.40 -15.33 -19.38
C ALA A 15 -5.52 -16.49 -19.84
N ILE A 16 -5.21 -16.57 -21.15
CA ILE A 16 -4.33 -17.61 -21.72
C ILE A 16 -2.89 -17.41 -21.29
N VAL A 17 -2.41 -16.17 -21.19
CA VAL A 17 -1.05 -15.86 -20.70
C VAL A 17 -0.90 -16.22 -19.22
N LEU A 18 -1.93 -16.01 -18.40
CA LEU A 18 -1.94 -16.45 -17.00
C LEU A 18 -2.00 -17.98 -16.86
N ALA A 19 -2.66 -18.68 -17.78
CA ALA A 19 -2.76 -20.15 -17.75
C ALA A 19 -1.52 -20.88 -18.29
N ALA A 20 -0.67 -20.21 -19.07
CA ALA A 20 0.53 -20.77 -19.68
C ALA A 20 1.78 -20.69 -18.79
N ALA A 21 1.69 -20.10 -17.59
CA ALA A 21 2.77 -20.21 -16.62
C ALA A 21 2.92 -21.70 -16.24
N PRO A 22 4.14 -22.30 -16.39
CA PRO A 22 4.33 -23.69 -16.01
C PRO A 22 3.92 -23.83 -14.54
N ALA A 23 2.95 -24.70 -14.27
CA ALA A 23 2.49 -25.03 -12.93
C ALA A 23 3.59 -25.84 -12.20
N ARG A 24 4.75 -25.23 -12.00
CA ARG A 24 5.61 -25.61 -10.89
C ARG A 24 4.76 -25.28 -9.66
N ALA A 25 4.59 -26.26 -8.77
CA ALA A 25 3.96 -26.03 -7.48
C ALA A 25 4.71 -24.88 -6.78
N GLN A 26 4.31 -23.65 -7.09
CA GLN A 26 4.92 -22.46 -6.54
C GLN A 26 4.40 -22.38 -5.12
N ASN A 27 5.30 -22.67 -4.18
CA ASN A 27 5.01 -22.43 -2.78
C ASN A 27 4.71 -20.94 -2.63
N PHE A 28 3.49 -20.56 -2.35
CA PHE A 28 3.15 -19.19 -2.02
C PHE A 28 2.92 -19.06 -0.51
N GLU A 29 3.20 -17.89 0.00
CA GLU A 29 3.04 -17.58 1.41
C GLU A 29 1.85 -16.61 1.56
N VAL A 30 1.00 -16.90 2.53
CA VAL A 30 -0.10 -15.99 2.91
C VAL A 30 0.12 -15.59 4.36
N ALA A 31 0.09 -14.28 4.62
CA ALA A 31 0.29 -13.77 5.96
C ALA A 31 -0.79 -12.77 6.33
N PRO A 32 -1.87 -13.19 7.02
CA PRO A 32 -2.74 -12.28 7.74
C PRO A 32 -1.96 -11.58 8.85
N PHE A 33 -2.19 -10.30 9.03
CA PHE A 33 -1.50 -9.49 10.02
C PHE A 33 -2.42 -8.50 10.72
N GLY A 34 -1.98 -8.06 11.89
CA GLY A 34 -2.50 -6.91 12.60
C GLY A 34 -1.36 -6.04 13.10
N GLY A 35 -1.63 -4.76 13.29
CA GLY A 35 -0.62 -3.82 13.70
C GLY A 35 -1.16 -2.43 13.99
N VAL A 36 -0.28 -1.46 13.95
CA VAL A 36 -0.60 -0.05 14.13
C VAL A 36 -0.02 0.76 12.98
N ARG A 37 -0.80 1.70 12.48
CA ARG A 37 -0.38 2.68 11.50
C ARG A 37 -0.50 4.07 12.10
N PHE A 38 0.47 4.91 11.87
CA PHE A 38 0.57 6.28 12.36
C PHE A 38 1.14 7.19 11.27
N GLY A 39 0.98 8.50 11.47
CA GLY A 39 1.24 9.51 10.44
C GLY A 39 0.01 9.71 9.56
N GLY A 40 0.16 10.45 8.48
CA GLY A 40 -0.96 10.82 7.63
C GLY A 40 -1.56 12.17 8.01
N GLY A 41 -0.75 13.07 8.58
CA GLY A 41 -1.16 14.44 8.85
C GLY A 41 -1.61 15.14 7.57
N PHE A 42 -2.78 15.79 7.64
CA PHE A 42 -3.32 16.63 6.59
C PHE A 42 -3.13 18.10 6.97
N PHE A 43 -3.16 18.98 5.99
CA PHE A 43 -3.20 20.42 6.23
C PHE A 43 -4.61 20.92 5.96
N GLU A 44 -5.16 21.70 6.89
CA GLU A 44 -6.43 22.36 6.67
C GLU A 44 -6.28 23.38 5.54
N ALA A 45 -7.08 23.25 4.49
CA ALA A 45 -6.97 24.08 3.28
C ALA A 45 -7.18 25.58 3.54
N SER A 46 -7.93 25.93 4.60
CA SER A 46 -8.28 27.33 4.94
C SER A 46 -7.24 28.02 5.80
N SER A 47 -6.55 27.29 6.68
CA SER A 47 -5.65 27.86 7.70
C SER A 47 -4.20 27.40 7.60
N GLY A 48 -3.94 26.36 6.81
CA GLY A 48 -2.62 25.71 6.72
C GLY A 48 -2.19 24.99 8.01
N ARG A 49 -3.12 24.79 8.95
CA ARG A 49 -2.81 24.09 10.21
C ARG A 49 -2.62 22.60 9.97
N PRO A 50 -1.59 21.99 10.57
CA PRO A 50 -1.47 20.56 10.53
C PRO A 50 -2.59 19.91 11.34
N ILE A 51 -3.22 18.89 10.75
CA ILE A 51 -4.19 18.02 11.40
C ILE A 51 -3.52 16.67 11.52
N ASP A 52 -3.11 16.29 12.71
CA ASP A 52 -2.48 15.02 12.97
C ASP A 52 -3.53 13.91 13.05
N THR A 53 -3.19 12.77 12.48
CA THR A 53 -4.00 11.56 12.59
C THR A 53 -3.45 10.72 13.74
N ASP A 54 -4.30 10.35 14.69
CA ASP A 54 -3.93 9.45 15.77
C ASP A 54 -3.48 8.09 15.22
N ALA A 55 -2.55 7.46 15.95
CA ALA A 55 -2.19 6.08 15.67
C ALA A 55 -3.45 5.19 15.81
N ALA A 56 -3.72 4.39 14.79
CA ALA A 56 -4.90 3.52 14.79
C ALA A 56 -4.52 2.09 14.36
N PRO A 57 -5.30 1.09 14.83
CA PRO A 57 -5.11 -0.29 14.43
C PRO A 57 -5.24 -0.46 12.91
N ALA A 58 -4.34 -1.28 12.34
CA ALA A 58 -4.39 -1.71 10.96
C ALA A 58 -4.43 -3.24 10.90
N VAL A 59 -5.23 -3.78 9.99
CA VAL A 59 -5.32 -5.22 9.74
C VAL A 59 -5.23 -5.48 8.24
N GLY A 60 -4.69 -6.64 7.87
CA GLY A 60 -4.52 -6.92 6.46
C GLY A 60 -4.00 -8.32 6.16
N VAL A 61 -3.60 -8.49 4.92
CA VAL A 61 -3.02 -9.73 4.41
C VAL A 61 -1.94 -9.43 3.39
N THR A 62 -0.85 -10.19 3.43
CA THR A 62 0.14 -10.25 2.35
C THR A 62 0.11 -11.62 1.68
N VAL A 63 0.39 -11.62 0.39
CA VAL A 63 0.59 -12.83 -0.42
C VAL A 63 1.93 -12.68 -1.11
N ASP A 64 2.85 -13.59 -0.82
CA ASP A 64 4.19 -13.61 -1.39
C ASP A 64 4.34 -14.81 -2.32
N ILE A 65 4.72 -14.56 -3.57
CA ILE A 65 4.91 -15.56 -4.61
C ILE A 65 6.39 -15.60 -4.97
N PRO A 66 7.12 -16.71 -4.74
CA PRO A 66 8.51 -16.84 -5.13
C PRO A 66 8.71 -16.60 -6.63
N TRP A 67 9.65 -15.73 -6.99
CA TRP A 67 10.01 -15.45 -8.38
C TRP A 67 11.36 -16.05 -8.75
N THR A 68 12.38 -15.72 -7.96
CA THR A 68 13.73 -16.29 -8.05
C THR A 68 14.22 -16.60 -6.63
N PRO A 69 15.35 -17.31 -6.45
CA PRO A 69 15.90 -17.54 -5.13
C PRO A 69 16.09 -16.23 -4.35
N GLY A 70 15.39 -16.13 -3.21
CA GLY A 70 15.40 -14.96 -2.33
C GLY A 70 14.50 -13.79 -2.79
N LEU A 71 14.02 -13.75 -4.03
CA LEU A 71 13.13 -12.71 -4.51
C LEU A 71 11.70 -13.24 -4.65
N GLN A 72 10.74 -12.51 -4.08
CA GLN A 72 9.31 -12.81 -4.14
C GLN A 72 8.54 -11.63 -4.70
N ILE A 73 7.46 -11.89 -5.41
CA ILE A 73 6.45 -10.89 -5.74
C ILE A 73 5.50 -10.82 -4.56
N GLU A 74 5.29 -9.62 -4.03
CA GLU A 74 4.38 -9.37 -2.93
C GLU A 74 3.14 -8.63 -3.42
N ALA A 75 1.97 -9.12 -2.99
CA ALA A 75 0.71 -8.39 -3.02
C ALA A 75 0.25 -8.17 -1.59
N ALA A 76 -0.19 -6.97 -1.26
CA ALA A 76 -0.61 -6.61 0.09
C ALA A 76 -1.91 -5.81 0.06
N PHE A 77 -2.78 -6.12 1.01
CA PHE A 77 -3.96 -5.34 1.35
C PHE A 77 -3.92 -5.01 2.83
N SER A 78 -4.17 -3.75 3.20
CA SER A 78 -4.36 -3.37 4.60
C SER A 78 -5.48 -2.35 4.75
N HIS A 79 -6.21 -2.46 5.85
CA HIS A 79 -7.33 -1.65 6.24
C HIS A 79 -7.07 -1.00 7.59
N GLN A 80 -7.35 0.30 7.70
CA GLN A 80 -7.30 1.07 8.93
C GLN A 80 -8.59 1.87 9.09
N ALA A 81 -9.23 1.75 10.25
CA ALA A 81 -10.29 2.66 10.68
C ALA A 81 -9.68 3.69 11.64
N ALA A 82 -9.75 4.96 11.30
CA ALA A 82 -9.17 6.04 12.06
C ALA A 82 -10.22 7.14 12.34
N THR A 83 -9.95 7.93 13.36
CA THR A 83 -10.78 9.09 13.73
C THR A 83 -9.94 10.34 13.66
N LEU A 84 -10.39 11.30 12.89
CA LEU A 84 -9.80 12.62 12.78
C LEU A 84 -10.49 13.55 13.79
N PHE A 85 -9.71 14.18 14.63
CA PHE A 85 -10.21 15.22 15.52
C PHE A 85 -10.07 16.57 14.84
N VAL A 86 -11.19 17.18 14.49
CA VAL A 86 -11.23 18.54 13.94
C VAL A 86 -11.51 19.50 15.11
N PRO A 87 -10.52 20.31 15.53
CA PRO A 87 -10.75 21.30 16.59
C PRO A 87 -11.87 22.25 16.21
N GLY A 88 -12.73 22.59 17.18
CA GLY A 88 -13.82 23.54 16.97
C GLY A 88 -13.29 24.89 16.47
N GLN A 89 -13.92 25.43 15.44
CA GLN A 89 -13.71 26.81 15.01
C GLN A 89 -14.35 27.77 16.03
N PRO A 90 -14.02 29.08 16.03
CA PRO A 90 -14.55 30.02 17.03
C PRO A 90 -16.08 30.05 17.20
N PHE A 91 -16.81 29.44 16.25
CA PHE A 91 -18.28 29.43 16.23
C PHE A 91 -18.89 28.04 16.00
N GLY A 92 -18.09 26.94 16.12
CA GLY A 92 -18.59 25.59 15.92
C GLY A 92 -18.00 24.60 16.91
N PRO A 93 -18.75 23.54 17.28
CA PRO A 93 -18.26 22.50 18.16
C PRO A 93 -17.13 21.69 17.49
N ALA A 94 -16.20 21.19 18.32
CA ALA A 94 -15.23 20.20 17.88
C ALA A 94 -15.95 18.96 17.38
N SER A 95 -15.54 18.44 16.22
CA SER A 95 -16.16 17.25 15.62
C SER A 95 -15.15 16.11 15.45
N ARG A 96 -15.65 14.89 15.55
CA ARG A 96 -14.89 13.67 15.24
C ARG A 96 -15.40 13.12 13.92
N VAL A 97 -14.51 13.01 12.95
CA VAL A 97 -14.82 12.41 11.65
C VAL A 97 -14.18 11.03 11.58
N HIS A 98 -15.03 10.01 11.40
CA HIS A 98 -14.54 8.66 11.16
C HIS A 98 -14.18 8.54 9.68
N PHE A 99 -12.98 8.03 9.40
CA PHE A 99 -12.53 7.74 8.06
C PHE A 99 -11.79 6.41 8.01
N THR A 100 -11.74 5.83 6.83
CA THR A 100 -11.00 4.59 6.60
C THR A 100 -9.92 4.81 5.57
N VAL A 101 -8.83 4.08 5.74
CA VAL A 101 -7.69 4.07 4.82
C VAL A 101 -7.42 2.64 4.41
N ASP A 102 -7.60 2.36 3.12
CA ASP A 102 -7.35 1.06 2.51
C ASP A 102 -6.16 1.16 1.58
N HIS A 103 -5.17 0.27 1.74
CA HIS A 103 -4.03 0.16 0.83
C HIS A 103 -4.12 -1.13 0.03
N TRP A 104 -4.04 -1.02 -1.31
CA TRP A 104 -3.81 -2.12 -2.24
C TRP A 104 -2.45 -1.94 -2.87
N GLN A 105 -1.55 -2.88 -2.67
CA GLN A 105 -0.16 -2.73 -3.05
C GLN A 105 0.37 -3.98 -3.73
N GLY A 106 1.29 -3.78 -4.67
CA GLY A 106 2.06 -4.82 -5.31
C GLY A 106 3.52 -4.41 -5.41
N GLY A 107 4.41 -5.36 -5.30
CA GLY A 107 5.84 -5.06 -5.35
C GLY A 107 6.73 -6.27 -5.27
N GLY A 108 7.96 -6.04 -4.81
CA GLY A 108 8.98 -7.06 -4.62
C GLY A 108 9.43 -7.13 -3.18
N LEU A 109 9.71 -8.34 -2.74
CA LEU A 109 10.28 -8.65 -1.44
C LEU A 109 11.55 -9.46 -1.63
N GLN A 110 12.68 -8.99 -1.11
CA GLN A 110 13.95 -9.69 -1.10
C GLN A 110 14.20 -10.27 0.28
N GLU A 111 14.21 -11.61 0.38
CA GLU A 111 14.61 -12.34 1.58
C GLU A 111 16.13 -12.56 1.60
N TYR A 112 16.70 -12.55 2.78
CA TYR A 112 18.10 -12.84 3.04
C TYR A 112 18.22 -14.07 3.95
N GLY A 113 19.06 -15.02 3.52
CA GLY A 113 19.30 -16.26 4.26
C GLY A 113 18.23 -17.34 3.99
N ASN A 114 18.63 -18.58 4.29
CA ASN A 114 17.83 -19.80 4.03
C ASN A 114 17.42 -20.52 5.33
N GLY A 115 17.67 -19.91 6.48
CA GLY A 115 17.43 -20.49 7.81
C GLY A 115 15.97 -20.32 8.27
N ARG A 116 15.78 -20.59 9.56
CA ARG A 116 14.49 -20.37 10.25
C ARG A 116 14.17 -18.90 10.42
N ALA A 117 15.18 -18.04 10.49
CA ALA A 117 15.05 -16.59 10.54
C ALA A 117 15.45 -16.02 9.18
N ARG A 118 14.52 -15.28 8.53
CA ARG A 118 14.71 -14.71 7.20
C ARG A 118 14.37 -13.22 7.22
N PRO A 119 15.37 -12.39 7.45
CA PRO A 119 15.18 -10.96 7.29
C PRO A 119 14.87 -10.63 5.82
N PHE A 120 14.08 -9.59 5.59
CA PHE A 120 13.71 -9.17 4.25
C PHE A 120 13.62 -7.64 4.14
N LEU A 121 13.73 -7.18 2.90
CA LEU A 121 13.39 -5.83 2.48
C LEU A 121 12.26 -5.91 1.45
N THR A 122 11.38 -4.93 1.44
CA THR A 122 10.27 -4.84 0.48
C THR A 122 10.14 -3.44 -0.08
N GLY A 123 9.75 -3.38 -1.36
CA GLY A 123 9.36 -2.15 -2.04
C GLY A 123 8.04 -2.38 -2.77
N VAL A 124 7.08 -1.50 -2.58
CA VAL A 124 5.72 -1.65 -3.09
C VAL A 124 5.21 -0.36 -3.73
N LEU A 125 4.35 -0.52 -4.72
CA LEU A 125 3.57 0.53 -5.35
C LEU A 125 2.10 0.13 -5.32
N GLY A 126 1.20 1.10 -5.26
CA GLY A 126 -0.22 0.77 -5.23
C GLY A 126 -1.12 1.97 -5.14
N LEU A 127 -2.33 1.70 -4.66
CA LEU A 127 -3.38 2.68 -4.48
C LEU A 127 -3.80 2.72 -3.02
N THR A 128 -4.01 3.92 -2.53
CA THR A 128 -4.65 4.16 -1.24
C THR A 128 -6.02 4.75 -1.47
N ARG A 129 -7.01 4.15 -0.85
CA ARG A 129 -8.37 4.68 -0.80
C ARG A 129 -8.60 5.33 0.55
N TYR A 130 -8.96 6.59 0.53
CA TYR A 130 -9.48 7.31 1.68
C TYR A 130 -10.99 7.38 1.57
N SER A 131 -11.73 7.04 2.63
CA SER A 131 -13.19 7.11 2.64
C SER A 131 -13.68 7.79 3.91
N ALA A 132 -14.55 8.78 3.73
CA ALA A 132 -15.20 9.52 4.82
C ALA A 132 -16.69 9.64 4.48
N GLY A 133 -17.56 8.96 5.24
CA GLY A 133 -18.98 8.90 4.95
C GLY A 133 -19.28 8.29 3.58
N ALA A 134 -19.94 9.04 2.69
CA ALA A 134 -20.28 8.60 1.33
C ALA A 134 -19.17 8.86 0.31
N ASP A 135 -18.19 9.70 0.64
CA ASP A 135 -17.13 10.10 -0.27
C ASP A 135 -15.93 9.15 -0.17
N SER A 136 -15.33 8.85 -1.31
CA SER A 136 -14.10 8.06 -1.35
C SER A 136 -13.19 8.53 -2.48
N GLU A 137 -11.88 8.53 -2.21
CA GLU A 137 -10.87 8.99 -3.13
C GLU A 137 -9.70 8.02 -3.20
N PHE A 138 -9.22 7.76 -4.42
CA PHE A 138 -8.06 6.91 -4.67
C PHE A 138 -6.83 7.76 -4.96
N ARG A 139 -5.71 7.41 -4.34
CA ARG A 139 -4.42 8.08 -4.50
C ARG A 139 -3.31 7.07 -4.75
N LEU A 140 -2.31 7.47 -5.54
CA LEU A 140 -1.13 6.64 -5.74
C LEU A 140 -0.26 6.64 -4.48
N THR A 141 0.26 5.48 -4.14
CA THR A 141 1.12 5.28 -2.97
C THR A 141 2.33 4.46 -3.35
N ALA A 142 3.49 4.91 -2.93
CA ALA A 142 4.71 4.11 -2.92
C ALA A 142 5.08 3.78 -1.48
N GLY A 143 5.64 2.62 -1.25
CA GLY A 143 6.07 2.22 0.08
C GLY A 143 7.33 1.38 0.04
N GLY A 144 8.00 1.34 1.17
CA GLY A 144 9.17 0.49 1.37
C GLY A 144 9.34 0.17 2.84
N GLY A 145 10.01 -0.91 3.10
CA GLY A 145 10.21 -1.36 4.46
C GLY A 145 11.03 -2.61 4.55
N GLY A 146 10.92 -3.25 5.69
CA GLY A 146 11.59 -4.51 5.94
C GLY A 146 11.11 -5.17 7.21
N GLY A 147 11.55 -6.39 7.40
CA GLY A 147 11.12 -7.17 8.53
C GLY A 147 11.86 -8.49 8.64
N ILE A 148 11.25 -9.39 9.37
CA ILE A 148 11.78 -10.73 9.57
C ILE A 148 10.64 -11.74 9.53
N LYS A 149 10.85 -12.84 8.79
CA LYS A 149 10.02 -14.04 8.84
C LYS A 149 10.73 -15.09 9.70
N LEU A 150 10.02 -15.66 10.67
CA LEU A 150 10.51 -16.68 11.58
C LEU A 150 9.72 -17.97 11.36
N PHE A 151 10.36 -19.03 10.90
CA PHE A 151 9.74 -20.32 10.64
C PHE A 151 10.16 -21.37 11.68
N PRO A 152 9.44 -21.50 12.82
CA PRO A 152 9.70 -22.58 13.78
C PRO A 152 9.43 -23.95 13.14
N VAL A 153 8.47 -24.03 12.23
CA VAL A 153 8.16 -25.21 11.42
C VAL A 153 8.10 -24.82 9.93
N ASP A 154 8.29 -25.79 9.03
CA ASP A 154 8.45 -25.51 7.59
C ASP A 154 7.28 -24.78 6.91
N ARG A 155 6.07 -24.93 7.46
CA ARG A 155 4.84 -24.40 6.84
C ARG A 155 4.22 -23.23 7.55
N ILE A 156 4.57 -23.00 8.82
CA ILE A 156 3.97 -21.96 9.65
C ILE A 156 5.07 -21.15 10.28
N GLY A 157 4.95 -19.85 10.17
CA GLY A 157 5.90 -18.89 10.71
C GLY A 157 5.21 -17.64 11.24
N PHE A 158 6.03 -16.77 11.79
CA PHE A 158 5.66 -15.41 12.20
C PHE A 158 6.33 -14.41 11.27
N ARG A 159 5.65 -13.31 10.98
CA ARG A 159 6.17 -12.18 10.24
C ARG A 159 6.07 -10.94 11.10
N LEU A 160 7.18 -10.22 11.24
CA LEU A 160 7.24 -8.87 11.79
C LEU A 160 7.69 -7.94 10.67
N ASP A 161 6.97 -6.84 10.50
CA ASP A 161 7.14 -5.94 9.35
C ASP A 161 7.04 -4.48 9.79
N GLY A 162 7.93 -3.64 9.27
CA GLY A 162 7.88 -2.19 9.41
C GLY A 162 7.94 -1.54 8.03
N ARG A 163 6.97 -0.67 7.71
CA ARG A 163 6.86 0.00 6.41
C ARG A 163 6.64 1.49 6.55
N VAL A 164 7.11 2.21 5.57
CA VAL A 164 6.81 3.63 5.39
C VAL A 164 6.15 3.80 4.03
N PHE A 165 5.07 4.57 4.00
CA PHE A 165 4.29 4.87 2.80
C PHE A 165 4.32 6.36 2.50
N ALA A 166 4.43 6.69 1.22
CA ALA A 166 4.33 8.02 0.66
C ALA A 166 3.14 8.05 -0.29
N THR A 167 2.06 8.71 0.10
CA THR A 167 0.84 8.85 -0.71
C THR A 167 0.79 10.22 -1.34
N LEU A 168 0.59 10.28 -2.66
CA LEU A 168 0.48 11.50 -3.44
C LEU A 168 -0.95 12.03 -3.32
N ILE A 169 -1.16 13.13 -2.58
CA ILE A 169 -2.50 13.72 -2.37
C ILE A 169 -2.86 14.67 -3.50
N ASP A 170 -1.93 15.46 -3.99
CA ASP A 170 -2.18 16.43 -5.05
C ASP A 170 -1.03 16.39 -6.06
N ALA A 171 -1.34 15.83 -7.23
CA ALA A 171 -0.51 15.99 -8.40
C ALA A 171 -1.16 17.09 -9.27
N SER A 172 -1.20 18.30 -8.78
CA SER A 172 -1.49 19.45 -9.64
C SER A 172 -0.26 19.64 -10.55
N GLY A 173 -0.14 18.75 -11.51
CA GLY A 173 0.79 18.84 -12.62
C GLY A 173 0.45 20.10 -13.41
N ARG A 174 1.02 21.23 -13.06
CA ARG A 174 1.14 22.31 -14.03
C ARG A 174 2.12 21.87 -15.09
N ALA A 175 1.53 21.49 -16.22
CA ALA A 175 2.22 21.20 -17.45
C ALA A 175 3.34 22.20 -17.71
N LEU A 176 4.48 21.67 -18.13
CA LEU A 176 5.54 22.28 -18.92
C LEU A 176 5.22 23.70 -19.40
N ALA A 177 5.66 24.70 -18.68
CA ALA A 177 5.84 26.02 -19.25
C ALA A 177 7.26 26.06 -19.80
N CYS A 178 7.40 25.83 -21.10
CA CYS A 178 8.64 26.05 -21.82
C CYS A 178 8.69 27.50 -22.26
N VAL A 179 9.62 28.27 -21.74
CA VAL A 179 9.94 29.63 -22.21
C VAL A 179 11.40 29.56 -22.66
N ASP A 180 11.64 29.90 -23.90
CA ASP A 180 12.98 30.00 -24.53
C ASP A 180 13.89 28.78 -24.28
N GLN A 181 13.45 27.58 -24.71
CA GLN A 181 14.19 26.32 -24.65
C GLN A 181 14.53 25.81 -23.25
N THR A 182 14.04 26.45 -22.18
CA THR A 182 14.17 25.97 -20.81
C THR A 182 12.80 25.55 -20.29
N CYS A 183 12.60 24.25 -20.08
CA CYS A 183 11.39 23.72 -19.49
C CYS A 183 11.57 23.59 -17.96
N LEU A 184 10.85 24.39 -17.18
CA LEU A 184 10.79 24.28 -15.74
C LEU A 184 9.58 23.41 -15.36
N VAL A 185 9.84 22.23 -14.84
CA VAL A 185 8.83 21.34 -14.26
C VAL A 185 8.68 21.72 -12.78
N ALA A 186 7.72 22.54 -12.45
CA ALA A 186 7.34 22.78 -11.05
C ALA A 186 6.27 21.77 -10.66
N LEU A 187 6.68 20.63 -10.11
CA LEU A 187 5.79 19.66 -9.48
C LEU A 187 5.60 20.07 -8.02
N HIS A 188 4.45 20.64 -7.70
CA HIS A 188 3.99 20.76 -6.32
C HIS A 188 3.28 19.44 -5.96
N VAL A 189 3.99 18.53 -5.37
CA VAL A 189 3.46 17.24 -4.92
C VAL A 189 3.32 17.30 -3.41
N ASN A 190 2.08 17.32 -2.93
CA ASN A 190 1.82 17.11 -1.51
C ASN A 190 1.85 15.61 -1.22
N VAL A 191 2.78 15.21 -0.37
CA VAL A 191 2.97 13.81 0.03
C VAL A 191 2.55 13.64 1.47
N VAL A 192 1.68 12.68 1.70
CA VAL A 192 1.32 12.22 3.05
C VAL A 192 2.16 11.00 3.40
N TRP A 193 2.89 11.12 4.49
CA TRP A 193 3.73 10.05 5.01
C TRP A 193 3.01 9.28 6.11
N GLN A 194 3.03 7.95 6.00
CA GLN A 194 2.51 7.04 7.01
C GLN A 194 3.54 5.97 7.32
N ALA A 195 3.61 5.54 8.58
CA ALA A 195 4.40 4.40 8.96
C ALA A 195 3.51 3.33 9.59
N GLU A 196 3.82 2.07 9.33
CA GLU A 196 3.04 0.92 9.79
C GLU A 196 3.97 -0.13 10.38
N PHE A 197 3.62 -0.65 11.55
CA PHE A 197 4.26 -1.80 12.16
C PHE A 197 3.25 -2.91 12.36
N THR A 198 3.57 -4.09 11.84
CA THR A 198 2.66 -5.23 11.82
C THR A 198 3.33 -6.50 12.33
N ALA A 199 2.49 -7.36 12.89
CA ALA A 199 2.84 -8.73 13.23
C ALA A 199 1.76 -9.67 12.67
N GLY A 200 2.18 -10.79 12.09
CA GLY A 200 1.28 -11.74 11.44
C GLY A 200 1.77 -13.18 11.49
N LEU A 201 0.89 -14.08 11.08
CA LEU A 201 1.20 -15.48 10.88
C LEU A 201 1.45 -15.72 9.39
N VAL A 202 2.55 -16.38 9.06
CA VAL A 202 2.84 -16.80 7.69
C VAL A 202 2.49 -18.27 7.52
N VAL A 203 1.67 -18.55 6.53
CA VAL A 203 1.34 -19.91 6.12
C VAL A 203 1.88 -20.15 4.70
N ARG A 204 2.77 -21.14 4.59
CA ARG A 204 3.33 -21.58 3.31
C ARG A 204 2.46 -22.65 2.69
N ILE A 205 1.89 -22.37 1.53
CA ILE A 205 1.01 -23.27 0.76
C ILE A 205 1.82 -23.83 -0.41
N ARG A 206 1.82 -25.15 -0.50
CA ARG A 206 2.51 -25.93 -1.55
C ARG A 206 1.51 -26.50 -2.54
#